data_6cd77c96c60b6efd75add71e5c0a49bf
#
_entry.id   6cd77c96c60b6efd75add71e5c0a49bf
#
_cell.length_a   1.000
_cell.length_b   1.000
_cell.length_c   1.000
_cell.angle_alpha   90.00
_cell.angle_beta   90.00
_cell.angle_gamma   90.00
#
_symmetry.space_group_name_H-M   'P 1'
#
loop_
_entity.id
_entity.type
_entity.pdbx_description
1 polymer ?
#
loop_
_entity_poly.entity_id
_entity_poly.type
_entity_poly.pdbx_seq_one_letter_code
_entity_poly.pdbx_strand_id
1 'polypeptide(L)' 'LIVNGKVVQEGQEIAPGLKLETIGQRNAVLNHQGMRYSIGY' A
#
# COMPACT_ATOMS: atom_id res chain seq x y z
N LEU A 1 -6.25 3.74 -4.58
CA LEU A 1 -5.03 3.26 -5.23
C LEU A 1 -5.31 2.00 -6.03
N ILE A 2 -4.79 1.94 -7.23
CA ILE A 2 -4.96 0.79 -8.11
C ILE A 2 -3.63 0.05 -8.22
N VAL A 3 -3.64 -1.23 -7.91
CA VAL A 3 -2.46 -2.09 -8.00
C VAL A 3 -2.82 -3.30 -8.86
N ASN A 4 -2.12 -3.48 -9.98
CA ASN A 4 -2.37 -4.58 -10.91
C ASN A 4 -3.83 -4.68 -11.33
N GLY A 5 -4.49 -3.54 -11.56
CA GLY A 5 -5.88 -3.49 -11.95
C GLY A 5 -6.88 -3.68 -10.82
N LYS A 6 -6.43 -3.80 -9.58
CA LYS A 6 -7.30 -3.92 -8.41
C LYS A 6 -7.34 -2.61 -7.64
N VAL A 7 -8.52 -2.21 -7.19
CA VAL A 7 -8.67 -1.06 -6.31
C VAL A 7 -8.31 -1.48 -4.89
N VAL A 8 -7.35 -0.79 -4.29
CA VAL A 8 -6.86 -1.10 -2.95
C VAL A 8 -7.11 0.09 -2.05
N GLN A 9 -7.64 -0.16 -0.86
CA GLN A 9 -7.96 0.86 0.13
C GLN A 9 -6.97 0.82 1.28
N GLU A 10 -6.92 1.92 2.04
CA GLU A 10 -6.08 1.98 3.25
C GLU A 10 -6.45 0.87 4.22
N GLY A 11 -5.44 0.24 4.78
CA GLY A 11 -5.62 -0.86 5.71
C GLY A 11 -5.84 -2.21 5.05
N GLN A 12 -5.88 -2.26 3.73
CA GLN A 12 -6.10 -3.49 3.00
C GLN A 12 -4.78 -4.19 2.69
N GLU A 13 -4.78 -5.51 2.82
CA GLU A 13 -3.61 -6.32 2.45
C GLU A 13 -3.58 -6.49 0.94
N ILE A 14 -2.47 -6.11 0.32
CA ILE A 14 -2.29 -6.20 -1.13
C ILE A 14 -1.85 -7.60 -1.53
N ALA A 15 -0.97 -8.18 -0.74
CA ALA A 15 -0.39 -9.49 -0.97
C ALA A 15 -0.05 -10.11 0.38
N PRO A 16 0.22 -11.41 0.45
CA PRO A 16 0.59 -12.03 1.73
C PRO A 16 1.77 -11.29 2.38
N GLY A 17 1.55 -10.76 3.57
CA GLY A 17 2.56 -10.01 4.30
C GLY A 17 2.75 -8.57 3.87
N LEU A 18 2.03 -8.09 2.85
CA LEU A 18 2.15 -6.72 2.34
C LEU A 18 0.83 -5.99 2.52
N LYS A 19 0.84 -4.96 3.36
CA LYS A 19 -0.35 -4.21 3.72
C LYS A 19 -0.18 -2.74 3.34
N LEU A 20 -1.23 -2.16 2.78
CA LEU A 20 -1.27 -0.74 2.46
C LEU A 20 -1.71 0.01 3.70
N GLU A 21 -0.82 0.81 4.29
CA GLU A 21 -1.13 1.54 5.53
C GLU A 21 -1.81 2.87 5.26
N THR A 22 -1.28 3.64 4.33
CA THR A 22 -1.74 5.01 4.08
C THR A 22 -1.67 5.32 2.60
N ILE A 23 -2.66 6.04 2.11
CA ILE A 23 -2.68 6.56 0.76
C ILE A 23 -2.68 8.08 0.83
N GLY A 24 -1.63 8.70 0.26
CA GLY A 24 -1.57 10.15 0.12
C GLY A 24 -1.92 10.57 -1.31
N GLN A 25 -1.78 11.87 -1.60
CA GLN A 25 -2.10 12.38 -2.92
C GLN A 25 -1.10 11.92 -3.97
N ARG A 26 0.17 11.81 -3.59
CA ARG A 26 1.23 11.44 -4.52
C ARG A 26 2.14 10.36 -3.96
N ASN A 27 1.72 9.73 -2.88
CA ASN A 27 2.52 8.67 -2.28
C ASN A 27 1.63 7.70 -1.54
N ALA A 28 2.17 6.54 -1.27
CA ALA A 28 1.51 5.55 -0.43
C ALA A 28 2.55 4.93 0.49
N VAL A 29 2.12 4.55 1.69
CA VAL A 29 2.97 3.88 2.66
C VAL A 29 2.52 2.44 2.77
N LEU A 30 3.45 1.52 2.61
CA LEU A 30 3.21 0.09 2.65
C LEU A 30 3.95 -0.50 3.84
N ASN A 31 3.38 -1.55 4.42
CA ASN A 31 4.02 -2.32 5.47
C ASN A 31 4.25 -3.73 4.98
N HIS A 32 5.48 -4.18 5.03
CA HIS A 32 5.85 -5.54 4.65
C HIS A 32 6.59 -6.17 5.81
N GLN A 33 5.93 -7.08 6.53
CA GLN A 33 6.51 -7.81 7.65
C GLN A 33 7.13 -6.89 8.69
N GLY A 34 6.43 -5.82 9.04
CA GLY A 34 6.91 -4.84 10.00
C GLY A 34 7.81 -3.75 9.45
N MET A 35 8.17 -3.82 8.17
CA MET A 35 8.96 -2.80 7.50
C MET A 35 8.06 -1.86 6.72
N ARG A 36 8.26 -0.57 6.86
CA ARG A 36 7.48 0.44 6.17
C ARG A 36 8.21 0.95 4.95
N TYR A 37 7.48 1.07 3.86
CA TYR A 37 8.00 1.60 2.61
C TYR A 37 7.09 2.70 2.10
N SER A 38 7.68 3.79 1.61
CA SER A 38 6.93 4.86 0.97
C SER A 38 7.21 4.80 -0.52
N ILE A 39 6.15 4.81 -1.33
CA ILE A 39 6.28 4.85 -2.78
C ILE A 39 5.60 6.10 -3.30
N GLY A 40 6.18 6.70 -4.34
CA GLY A 40 5.60 7.84 -5.03
C GLY A 40 4.90 7.40 -6.31
N TYR A 41 3.85 8.13 -6.67
CA TYR A 41 3.15 7.88 -7.94
C TYR A 41 2.57 9.14 -8.56
#